data_0908db777487d9d9fb162ca080bbdbad
#
_entry.id   0908db777487d9d9fb162ca080bbdbad
#
_cell.length_a   1.000
_cell.length_b   1.000
_cell.length_c   1.000
_cell.angle_alpha   90.00
_cell.angle_beta   90.00
_cell.angle_gamma   90.00
#
_symmetry.space_group_name_H-M   'P 1'
#
loop_
_entity.id
_entity.type
_entity.pdbx_description
1 polymer ?
#
loop_
_entity_poly.entity_id
_entity_poly.type
_entity_poly.pdbx_seq_one_letter_code
_entity_poly.pdbx_strand_id
1 'polypeptide(L)'
;MNKKGFTLIEVIVTIAIMGIITGIAYGSITSLQARNRNKRYQTYEKVLVTGAKLYVDQYGRDMWESSYDSTCYYITYKTLVENKLIQEYNQTGETISTDSRVYVYGASDTSYSPYLLIKSKSNSSKIIYKTDYNTPSCADVSSL
;
A
#
# COMPACT_ATOMS: atom_id res chain seq x y z
N MET A 1 52.29 11.72 -30.80
CA MET A 1 51.14 11.16 -30.06
C MET A 1 51.05 9.67 -30.37
N ASN A 2 51.46 8.81 -29.41
CA ASN A 2 51.31 7.34 -29.57
C ASN A 2 49.84 6.96 -29.38
N LYS A 3 49.13 6.72 -30.46
CA LYS A 3 47.79 6.13 -30.44
C LYS A 3 47.95 4.62 -30.18
N LYS A 4 47.95 4.24 -28.91
CA LYS A 4 47.85 2.82 -28.54
C LYS A 4 46.39 2.41 -28.74
N GLY A 5 46.11 1.61 -29.76
CA GLY A 5 44.80 0.98 -29.96
C GLY A 5 44.59 -0.12 -28.91
N PHE A 6 43.32 -0.35 -28.51
CA PHE A 6 42.95 -1.48 -27.66
C PHE A 6 43.27 -2.81 -28.34
N THR A 7 43.81 -3.75 -27.58
CA THR A 7 44.05 -5.11 -28.09
C THR A 7 42.74 -5.90 -28.12
N LEU A 8 42.60 -6.84 -29.05
CA LEU A 8 41.42 -7.70 -29.15
C LEU A 8 41.13 -8.43 -27.83
N ILE A 9 42.19 -8.89 -27.15
CA ILE A 9 42.08 -9.60 -25.89
C ILE A 9 41.49 -8.70 -24.77
N GLU A 10 41.85 -7.43 -24.73
CA GLU A 10 41.40 -6.47 -23.77
C GLU A 10 39.88 -6.20 -23.90
N VAL A 11 39.38 -6.15 -25.13
CA VAL A 11 37.94 -6.02 -25.40
C VAL A 11 37.19 -7.28 -24.97
N ILE A 12 37.70 -8.47 -25.29
CA ILE A 12 37.06 -9.73 -24.92
C ILE A 12 36.97 -9.88 -23.38
N VAL A 13 38.06 -9.56 -22.69
CA VAL A 13 38.08 -9.62 -21.21
C VAL A 13 37.10 -8.62 -20.59
N THR A 14 37.00 -7.39 -21.10
CA THR A 14 36.07 -6.40 -20.56
C THR A 14 34.60 -6.81 -20.72
N ILE A 15 34.21 -7.33 -21.89
CA ILE A 15 32.84 -7.82 -22.10
C ILE A 15 32.50 -9.04 -21.22
N ALA A 16 33.49 -9.94 -21.01
CA ALA A 16 33.31 -11.09 -20.13
C ALA A 16 33.08 -10.67 -18.69
N ILE A 17 33.86 -9.71 -18.16
CA ILE A 17 33.72 -9.18 -16.82
C ILE A 17 32.38 -8.45 -16.69
N MET A 18 31.97 -7.62 -17.65
CA MET A 18 30.69 -6.95 -17.67
C MET A 18 29.52 -7.94 -17.62
N GLY A 19 29.61 -9.05 -18.37
CA GLY A 19 28.59 -10.11 -18.34
C GLY A 19 28.40 -10.74 -16.96
N ILE A 20 29.49 -11.02 -16.26
CA ILE A 20 29.45 -11.60 -14.91
C ILE A 20 28.84 -10.61 -13.93
N ILE A 21 29.27 -9.35 -13.92
CA ILE A 21 28.77 -8.31 -13.03
C ILE A 21 27.25 -8.09 -13.25
N THR A 22 26.80 -8.02 -14.50
CA THR A 22 25.40 -7.84 -14.85
C THR A 22 24.56 -9.02 -14.36
N GLY A 23 25.04 -10.25 -14.50
CA GLY A 23 24.34 -11.45 -14.04
C GLY A 23 24.09 -11.46 -12.52
N ILE A 24 25.08 -11.09 -11.73
CA ILE A 24 24.97 -11.04 -10.26
C ILE A 24 24.06 -9.89 -9.82
N ALA A 25 24.17 -8.72 -10.46
CA ALA A 25 23.38 -7.54 -10.10
C ALA A 25 21.88 -7.72 -10.38
N TYR A 26 21.50 -8.44 -11.43
CA TYR A 26 20.11 -8.60 -11.83
C TYR A 26 19.26 -9.30 -10.76
N GLY A 27 19.74 -10.39 -10.17
CA GLY A 27 19.01 -11.11 -9.10
C GLY A 27 18.79 -10.26 -7.85
N SER A 28 19.76 -9.42 -7.48
CA SER A 28 19.67 -8.54 -6.33
C SER A 28 18.64 -7.42 -6.53
N ILE A 29 18.58 -6.84 -7.72
CA ILE A 29 17.67 -5.73 -8.05
C ILE A 29 16.20 -6.19 -7.99
N THR A 30 15.88 -7.36 -8.53
CA THR A 30 14.50 -7.87 -8.54
C THR A 30 13.97 -8.14 -7.15
N SER A 31 14.80 -8.70 -6.26
CA SER A 31 14.42 -8.94 -4.85
C SER A 31 14.22 -7.66 -4.07
N LEU A 32 15.05 -6.63 -4.29
CA LEU A 32 14.91 -5.31 -3.68
C LEU A 32 13.63 -4.60 -4.13
N GLN A 33 13.28 -4.68 -5.40
CA GLN A 33 12.05 -4.10 -5.95
C GLN A 33 10.80 -4.72 -5.31
N ALA A 34 10.78 -6.05 -5.12
CA ALA A 34 9.68 -6.73 -4.45
C ALA A 34 9.53 -6.29 -2.99
N ARG A 35 10.65 -6.21 -2.24
CA ARG A 35 10.67 -5.73 -0.85
C ARG A 35 10.21 -4.27 -0.73
N ASN A 36 10.68 -3.39 -1.63
CA ASN A 36 10.32 -1.98 -1.63
C ASN A 36 8.83 -1.79 -1.93
N ARG A 37 8.26 -2.59 -2.83
CA ARG A 37 6.83 -2.59 -3.13
C ARG A 37 6.00 -2.99 -1.91
N ASN A 38 6.36 -4.07 -1.21
CA ASN A 38 5.66 -4.51 0.00
C ASN A 38 5.75 -3.46 1.12
N LYS A 39 6.92 -2.85 1.33
CA LYS A 39 7.08 -1.75 2.29
C LYS A 39 6.19 -0.56 1.97
N ARG A 40 6.03 -0.22 0.69
CA ARG A 40 5.13 0.85 0.26
C ARG A 40 3.68 0.55 0.64
N TYR A 41 3.21 -0.68 0.44
CA TYR A 41 1.85 -1.08 0.82
C TYR A 41 1.64 -1.02 2.33
N GLN A 42 2.57 -1.54 3.12
CA GLN A 42 2.53 -1.43 4.59
C GLN A 42 2.56 0.04 5.07
N THR A 43 3.31 0.90 4.38
CA THR A 43 3.31 2.33 4.69
C THR A 43 1.94 2.94 4.38
N TYR A 44 1.29 2.53 3.30
CA TYR A 44 -0.03 3.02 2.95
C TYR A 44 -1.12 2.52 3.91
N GLU A 45 -1.01 1.31 4.44
CA GLU A 45 -1.87 0.85 5.55
C GLU A 45 -1.79 1.78 6.77
N LYS A 46 -0.58 2.24 7.13
CA LYS A 46 -0.39 3.23 8.19
C LYS A 46 -1.02 4.59 7.86
N VAL A 47 -0.98 5.01 6.59
CA VAL A 47 -1.66 6.22 6.13
C VAL A 47 -3.17 6.09 6.29
N LEU A 48 -3.76 4.94 5.93
CA LEU A 48 -5.17 4.65 6.13
C LEU A 48 -5.56 4.72 7.61
N VAL A 49 -4.77 4.09 8.48
CA VAL A 49 -5.00 4.15 9.94
C VAL A 49 -4.92 5.58 10.47
N THR A 50 -3.95 6.37 10.01
CA THR A 50 -3.80 7.78 10.42
C THR A 50 -5.01 8.59 9.96
N GLY A 51 -5.45 8.42 8.71
CA GLY A 51 -6.66 9.06 8.20
C GLY A 51 -7.92 8.66 8.99
N ALA A 52 -8.05 7.38 9.34
CA ALA A 52 -9.16 6.90 10.17
C ALA A 52 -9.14 7.49 11.59
N LYS A 53 -7.96 7.65 12.20
CA LYS A 53 -7.82 8.35 13.50
C LYS A 53 -8.31 9.79 13.41
N LEU A 54 -7.88 10.52 12.38
CA LEU A 54 -8.34 11.90 12.16
C LEU A 54 -9.85 11.97 11.93
N TYR A 55 -10.42 11.00 11.23
CA TYR A 55 -11.86 10.90 11.03
C TYR A 55 -12.59 10.69 12.37
N VAL A 56 -12.13 9.77 13.21
CA VAL A 56 -12.69 9.51 14.53
C VAL A 56 -12.53 10.71 15.46
N ASP A 57 -11.40 11.41 15.42
CA ASP A 57 -11.20 12.63 16.21
C ASP A 57 -12.18 13.76 15.80
N GLN A 58 -12.52 13.83 14.53
CA GLN A 58 -13.42 14.85 13.99
C GLN A 58 -14.90 14.49 14.12
N TYR A 59 -15.27 13.24 13.91
CA TYR A 59 -16.66 12.77 13.80
C TYR A 59 -17.01 11.67 14.82
N GLY A 60 -16.07 11.26 15.67
CA GLY A 60 -16.19 10.07 16.50
C GLY A 60 -17.31 10.15 17.53
N ARG A 61 -17.67 11.36 18.01
CA ARG A 61 -18.81 11.53 18.91
C ARG A 61 -20.10 11.00 18.28
N ASP A 62 -20.38 11.40 17.04
CA ASP A 62 -21.58 11.00 16.32
C ASP A 62 -21.59 9.50 16.02
N MET A 63 -20.41 8.91 15.76
CA MET A 63 -20.24 7.47 15.53
C MET A 63 -20.66 6.63 16.74
N TRP A 64 -20.30 7.09 17.97
CA TRP A 64 -20.52 6.31 19.18
C TRP A 64 -21.87 6.63 19.85
N GLU A 65 -22.42 7.83 19.63
CA GLU A 65 -23.72 8.22 20.19
C GLU A 65 -24.90 7.59 19.43
N SER A 66 -24.77 7.32 18.13
CA SER A 66 -25.86 6.80 17.30
C SER A 66 -26.08 5.29 17.41
N SER A 67 -25.20 4.54 18.09
CA SER A 67 -25.31 3.09 18.20
C SER A 67 -25.04 2.59 19.61
N TYR A 68 -26.12 2.26 20.32
CA TYR A 68 -26.07 1.64 21.66
C TYR A 68 -25.46 0.22 21.66
N ASP A 69 -25.30 -0.43 20.49
CA ASP A 69 -25.02 -1.87 20.43
C ASP A 69 -23.82 -2.28 19.56
N SER A 70 -23.21 -1.37 18.79
CA SER A 70 -22.08 -1.71 17.93
C SER A 70 -20.77 -1.16 18.46
N THR A 71 -19.90 -2.05 18.89
CA THR A 71 -18.51 -1.72 19.28
C THR A 71 -17.53 -1.72 18.09
N CYS A 72 -18.04 -1.86 16.86
CA CYS A 72 -17.23 -1.96 15.64
C CYS A 72 -17.87 -1.20 14.48
N TYR A 73 -17.06 -0.31 13.87
CA TYR A 73 -17.39 0.41 12.64
C TYR A 73 -16.27 0.24 11.62
N TYR A 74 -16.55 0.50 10.34
CA TYR A 74 -15.51 0.65 9.35
C TYR A 74 -15.64 1.96 8.57
N ILE A 75 -14.51 2.53 8.23
CA ILE A 75 -14.39 3.74 7.43
C ILE A 75 -13.80 3.34 6.08
N THR A 76 -14.51 3.62 4.98
CA THR A 76 -14.04 3.24 3.66
C THR A 76 -12.91 4.15 3.18
N TYR A 77 -12.04 3.62 2.32
CA TYR A 77 -11.01 4.43 1.64
C TYR A 77 -11.62 5.65 0.95
N LYS A 78 -12.78 5.48 0.30
CA LYS A 78 -13.49 6.54 -0.39
C LYS A 78 -13.87 7.68 0.57
N THR A 79 -14.44 7.36 1.72
CA THR A 79 -14.80 8.34 2.78
C THR A 79 -13.59 9.16 3.23
N LEU A 80 -12.43 8.51 3.42
CA LEU A 80 -11.20 9.21 3.85
C LEU A 80 -10.67 10.17 2.79
N VAL A 81 -10.75 9.81 1.51
CA VAL A 81 -10.32 10.68 0.39
C VAL A 81 -11.28 11.85 0.19
N GLU A 82 -12.60 11.61 0.22
CA GLU A 82 -13.63 12.64 0.06
C GLU A 82 -13.57 13.70 1.16
N ASN A 83 -13.27 13.30 2.40
CA ASN A 83 -13.06 14.21 3.53
C ASN A 83 -11.65 14.83 3.56
N LYS A 84 -10.81 14.57 2.55
CA LYS A 84 -9.43 15.11 2.42
C LYS A 84 -8.52 14.77 3.60
N LEU A 85 -8.78 13.67 4.29
CA LEU A 85 -7.98 13.18 5.42
C LEU A 85 -6.76 12.40 4.96
N ILE A 86 -6.82 11.83 3.75
CA ILE A 86 -5.70 11.20 3.06
C ILE A 86 -5.67 11.63 1.60
N GLN A 87 -4.51 11.55 0.97
CA GLN A 87 -4.38 11.75 -0.46
C GLN A 87 -4.80 10.51 -1.24
N GLU A 88 -5.39 10.72 -2.42
CA GLU A 88 -5.72 9.64 -3.31
C GLU A 88 -4.47 8.86 -3.74
N TYR A 89 -4.58 7.53 -3.74
CA TYR A 89 -3.50 6.65 -4.16
C TYR A 89 -3.25 6.78 -5.66
N ASN A 90 -2.08 7.31 -6.01
CA ASN A 90 -1.70 7.52 -7.42
C ASN A 90 -0.39 6.80 -7.74
N GLN A 91 -0.50 5.52 -8.12
CA GLN A 91 0.62 4.73 -8.61
C GLN A 91 0.31 4.19 -10.01
N THR A 92 1.35 4.13 -10.85
CA THR A 92 1.21 3.64 -12.22
C THR A 92 0.81 2.16 -12.23
N GLY A 93 -0.30 1.85 -12.90
CA GLY A 93 -0.79 0.48 -13.08
C GLY A 93 -1.50 -0.13 -11.88
N GLU A 94 -1.61 0.59 -10.75
CA GLU A 94 -2.25 0.12 -9.53
C GLU A 94 -3.44 1.02 -9.12
N THR A 95 -4.45 0.44 -8.50
CA THR A 95 -5.60 1.17 -7.92
C THR A 95 -6.03 0.52 -6.62
N ILE A 96 -6.51 1.34 -5.69
CA ILE A 96 -7.14 0.83 -4.46
C ILE A 96 -8.56 0.41 -4.77
N SER A 97 -8.96 -0.77 -4.30
CA SER A 97 -10.34 -1.25 -4.40
C SER A 97 -11.25 -0.44 -3.48
N THR A 98 -12.49 -0.26 -3.90
CA THR A 98 -13.57 0.29 -3.07
C THR A 98 -13.84 -0.53 -1.79
N ASP A 99 -13.41 -1.79 -1.77
CA ASP A 99 -13.52 -2.66 -0.60
C ASP A 99 -12.49 -2.34 0.48
N SER A 100 -11.49 -1.49 0.19
CA SER A 100 -10.48 -1.08 1.17
C SER A 100 -11.08 -0.18 2.24
N ARG A 101 -10.80 -0.50 3.52
CA ARG A 101 -11.40 0.16 4.68
C ARG A 101 -10.53 0.04 5.91
N VAL A 102 -10.84 0.80 6.94
CA VAL A 102 -10.25 0.67 8.27
C VAL A 102 -11.36 0.30 9.24
N TYR A 103 -11.18 -0.79 9.94
CA TYR A 103 -12.06 -1.19 11.04
C TYR A 103 -11.67 -0.48 12.32
N VAL A 104 -12.64 0.06 13.02
CA VAL A 104 -12.49 0.85 14.25
C VAL A 104 -13.26 0.16 15.34
N TYR A 105 -12.58 -0.20 16.43
CA TYR A 105 -13.16 -0.92 17.55
C TYR A 105 -13.08 -0.11 18.85
N GLY A 106 -14.10 -0.19 19.66
CA GLY A 106 -14.13 0.35 21.01
C GLY A 106 -14.29 1.86 21.07
N ALA A 107 -15.20 2.33 21.90
CA ALA A 107 -15.44 3.76 22.11
C ALA A 107 -14.43 4.40 23.08
N SER A 108 -13.95 3.65 24.09
CA SER A 108 -13.05 4.13 25.15
C SER A 108 -11.58 3.81 24.90
N ASP A 109 -11.30 2.65 24.28
CA ASP A 109 -9.95 2.22 23.90
C ASP A 109 -9.98 1.82 22.44
N THR A 110 -9.88 2.82 21.57
CA THR A 110 -10.10 2.68 20.14
C THR A 110 -8.92 2.02 19.45
N SER A 111 -9.14 0.86 18.86
CA SER A 111 -8.16 0.16 18.02
C SER A 111 -8.53 0.24 16.55
N TYR A 112 -7.52 0.23 15.68
CA TYR A 112 -7.66 0.41 14.23
C TYR A 112 -7.02 -0.73 13.48
N SER A 113 -7.76 -1.38 12.61
CA SER A 113 -7.28 -2.48 11.77
C SER A 113 -7.51 -2.17 10.29
N PRO A 114 -6.45 -1.89 9.53
CA PRO A 114 -6.56 -1.58 8.11
C PRO A 114 -6.84 -2.84 7.29
N TYR A 115 -7.70 -2.72 6.31
CA TYR A 115 -7.88 -3.68 5.22
C TYR A 115 -7.63 -2.99 3.91
N LEU A 116 -6.48 -3.25 3.29
CA LEU A 116 -6.05 -2.66 2.04
C LEU A 116 -6.11 -3.71 0.93
N LEU A 117 -6.80 -3.41 -0.15
CA LEU A 117 -6.90 -4.23 -1.34
C LEU A 117 -6.48 -3.42 -2.56
N ILE A 118 -5.32 -3.76 -3.14
CA ILE A 118 -4.78 -3.12 -4.34
C ILE A 118 -4.98 -4.05 -5.53
N LYS A 119 -5.56 -3.51 -6.59
CA LYS A 119 -5.83 -4.20 -7.85
C LYS A 119 -5.06 -3.56 -9.01
N SER A 120 -4.89 -4.31 -10.09
CA SER A 120 -4.33 -3.78 -11.33
C SER A 120 -5.33 -2.86 -12.02
N LYS A 121 -4.87 -1.69 -12.51
CA LYS A 121 -5.70 -0.80 -13.34
C LYS A 121 -6.09 -1.44 -14.68
N SER A 122 -5.23 -2.29 -15.23
CA SER A 122 -5.49 -2.97 -16.51
C SER A 122 -6.39 -4.21 -16.38
N ASN A 123 -6.46 -4.80 -15.18
CA ASN A 123 -7.28 -5.97 -14.89
C ASN A 123 -7.77 -5.92 -13.44
N SER A 124 -8.99 -5.43 -13.23
CA SER A 124 -9.61 -5.27 -11.91
C SER A 124 -9.82 -6.58 -11.13
N SER A 125 -9.76 -7.72 -11.80
CA SER A 125 -9.79 -9.05 -11.15
C SER A 125 -8.42 -9.45 -10.59
N LYS A 126 -7.32 -8.84 -11.06
CA LYS A 126 -5.96 -9.14 -10.62
C LYS A 126 -5.63 -8.39 -9.34
N ILE A 127 -5.59 -9.12 -8.22
CA ILE A 127 -5.13 -8.60 -6.93
C ILE A 127 -3.60 -8.52 -6.94
N ILE A 128 -3.08 -7.34 -6.60
CA ILE A 128 -1.63 -7.07 -6.47
C ILE A 128 -1.21 -7.20 -5.01
N TYR A 129 -2.03 -6.68 -4.10
CA TYR A 129 -1.81 -6.73 -2.67
C TYR A 129 -3.13 -6.83 -1.92
N LYS A 130 -3.13 -7.60 -0.85
CA LYS A 130 -4.24 -7.74 0.09
C LYS A 130 -3.68 -7.87 1.49
N THR A 131 -4.21 -7.09 2.43
CA THR A 131 -3.90 -7.27 3.86
C THR A 131 -4.40 -8.63 4.33
N ASP A 132 -3.56 -9.37 5.05
CA ASP A 132 -3.93 -10.65 5.64
C ASP A 132 -4.72 -10.40 6.94
N TYR A 133 -6.01 -10.19 6.78
CA TYR A 133 -6.93 -9.88 7.87
C TYR A 133 -8.33 -10.45 7.61
N ASN A 134 -8.89 -11.11 8.63
CA ASN A 134 -10.28 -11.57 8.59
C ASN A 134 -11.21 -10.37 8.79
N THR A 135 -12.02 -10.07 7.77
CA THR A 135 -12.95 -8.95 7.81
C THR A 135 -14.11 -9.25 8.78
N PRO A 136 -14.23 -8.53 9.91
CA PRO A 136 -15.35 -8.69 10.81
C PRO A 136 -16.64 -8.10 10.22
N SER A 137 -17.76 -8.49 10.76
CA SER A 137 -19.05 -7.86 10.45
C SER A 137 -19.20 -6.60 11.31
N CYS A 138 -18.92 -5.44 10.72
CA CYS A 138 -19.04 -4.13 11.35
C CYS A 138 -19.96 -3.23 10.53
N ALA A 139 -20.52 -2.20 11.17
CA ALA A 139 -21.36 -1.20 10.51
C ALA A 139 -20.52 -0.21 9.69
N ASP A 140 -21.09 0.32 8.60
CA ASP A 140 -20.47 1.38 7.79
C ASP A 140 -20.78 2.74 8.43
N VAL A 141 -19.74 3.57 8.64
CA VAL A 141 -19.94 4.93 9.16
C VAL A 141 -20.75 5.84 8.23
N SER A 142 -20.78 5.53 6.93
CA SER A 142 -21.59 6.29 5.96
C SER A 142 -23.10 6.03 6.10
N SER A 143 -23.51 5.05 6.91
CA SER A 143 -24.90 4.74 7.19
C SER A 143 -25.43 5.42 8.46
N LEU A 144 -24.60 6.21 9.12
CA LEU A 144 -24.93 7.02 10.27
C LEU A 144 -25.33 8.44 9.84
#